data_08ae5cdf4e19ef5fa626b81d5e5a92c3
#
_entry.id   08ae5cdf4e19ef5fa626b81d5e5a92c3
#
_cell.length_a   1.000
_cell.length_b   1.000
_cell.length_c   1.000
_cell.angle_alpha   90.00
_cell.angle_beta   90.00
_cell.angle_gamma   90.00
#
_symmetry.space_group_name_H-M   'P 1'
#
loop_
_entity.id
_entity.type
_entity.pdbx_description
1 polymer ?
#
loop_
_entity_poly.entity_id
_entity_poly.type
_entity_poly.pdbx_seq_one_letter_code
_entity_poly.pdbx_strand_id
1 'polypeptide(L)'
;LDTASPELYGPRMPRTELVENILKCFDFAVENLEDNDNSCGYINQDMALFLKSRFCLFEGTFRKYHTELNLGSTASKFLEMSRDAARLIMNKDRYHLFKNASGDAYWQLFVQKGTPELEGNEETILARVYDGVKLGHDNPRYWGMNNHTRYCMGAPVCMLEEYLCEDGRPIYIGGSEGNYEVNPLFKGYDGMWEELDNRDPRLKQTVCKPGEYASIFDMDDNTYGLEETGVIYPMITYATGGGSPMKHYNSTVTGYRFIKHWMPDYANWEANPKGVQTAHMFRYGELLLIYAEARAELGEITNEDLDITINALRERAGYDFAKYPNARLTLSNIPADPRLDAIYAQKLDYSVSPILREIRRERRVETMMEGMRYEDLMRWKAGKLFTVSVRGMKMTPEKIELYSKNRNDETYKDYPYKVTVPIGEVGNQVIVDAEGFIIPWPTSTTVINGVRPWDDKRYYYPIPLNEMLMNPELKQNPGWKDINR
;
A
#
# COMPACT_ATOMS: atom_id res chain seq x y z
N LEU A 1 -8.51 -0.31 -35.84
CA LEU A 1 -7.27 -0.05 -36.59
C LEU A 1 -6.70 -1.40 -37.03
N ASP A 2 -6.33 -1.50 -38.33
CA ASP A 2 -5.53 -2.61 -38.82
C ASP A 2 -4.08 -2.18 -39.03
N THR A 3 -3.21 -3.11 -39.44
CA THR A 3 -1.77 -2.84 -39.59
C THR A 3 -1.44 -1.84 -40.70
N ALA A 4 -2.41 -1.48 -41.56
CA ALA A 4 -2.28 -0.50 -42.64
C ALA A 4 -2.86 0.88 -42.22
N SER A 5 -3.47 1.00 -41.05
CA SER A 5 -4.09 2.25 -40.62
C SER A 5 -3.01 3.33 -40.42
N PRO A 6 -3.09 4.48 -41.11
CA PRO A 6 -2.09 5.56 -40.99
C PRO A 6 -1.94 6.08 -39.56
N GLU A 7 -2.98 6.00 -38.76
CA GLU A 7 -3.02 6.46 -37.37
C GLU A 7 -2.06 5.68 -36.46
N LEU A 8 -1.65 4.47 -36.84
CA LEU A 8 -0.65 3.69 -36.11
C LEU A 8 0.76 4.30 -36.18
N TYR A 9 1.01 5.08 -37.25
CA TYR A 9 2.31 5.66 -37.54
C TYR A 9 2.34 7.18 -37.34
N GLY A 10 1.27 7.75 -36.81
CA GLY A 10 1.17 9.16 -36.48
C GLY A 10 1.80 9.55 -35.14
N PRO A 11 1.89 10.85 -34.85
CA PRO A 11 2.33 11.34 -33.56
C PRO A 11 1.31 10.98 -32.47
N ARG A 12 1.75 11.00 -31.21
CA ARG A 12 0.84 10.82 -30.07
C ARG A 12 -0.20 11.93 -30.01
N MET A 13 -1.45 11.55 -29.72
CA MET A 13 -2.51 12.51 -29.43
C MET A 13 -2.10 13.43 -28.26
N PRO A 14 -2.33 14.74 -28.36
CA PRO A 14 -2.12 15.66 -27.25
C PRO A 14 -2.89 15.21 -26.00
N ARG A 15 -2.25 15.32 -24.81
CA ARG A 15 -2.86 14.85 -23.55
C ARG A 15 -4.25 15.44 -23.30
N THR A 16 -4.43 16.72 -23.55
CA THR A 16 -5.73 17.39 -23.34
C THR A 16 -6.84 16.78 -24.18
N GLU A 17 -6.56 16.51 -25.45
CA GLU A 17 -7.50 15.86 -26.37
C GLU A 17 -7.78 14.40 -25.97
N LEU A 18 -6.74 13.65 -25.62
CA LEU A 18 -6.88 12.27 -25.14
C LEU A 18 -7.77 12.21 -23.90
N VAL A 19 -7.54 13.09 -22.91
CA VAL A 19 -8.32 13.15 -21.68
C VAL A 19 -9.79 13.48 -21.95
N GLU A 20 -10.09 14.44 -22.84
CA GLU A 20 -11.47 14.76 -23.21
C GLU A 20 -12.15 13.57 -23.94
N ASN A 21 -11.42 12.82 -24.76
CA ASN A 21 -11.96 11.63 -25.40
C ASN A 21 -12.22 10.50 -24.39
N ILE A 22 -11.34 10.32 -23.39
CA ILE A 22 -11.58 9.36 -22.28
C ILE A 22 -12.83 9.76 -21.50
N LEU A 23 -13.02 11.06 -21.19
CA LEU A 23 -14.22 11.52 -20.49
C LEU A 23 -15.50 11.20 -21.28
N LYS A 24 -15.52 11.40 -22.60
CA LYS A 24 -16.66 11.02 -23.46
C LYS A 24 -16.95 9.52 -23.37
N CYS A 25 -15.91 8.67 -23.29
CA CYS A 25 -16.11 7.24 -23.11
C CYS A 25 -16.75 6.91 -21.75
N PHE A 26 -16.33 7.58 -20.67
CA PHE A 26 -16.96 7.41 -19.37
C PHE A 26 -18.41 7.90 -19.36
N ASP A 27 -18.68 9.06 -19.95
CA ASP A 27 -20.04 9.60 -20.04
C ASP A 27 -20.95 8.65 -20.82
N PHE A 28 -20.48 8.16 -21.98
CA PHE A 28 -21.19 7.15 -22.73
C PHE A 28 -21.45 5.86 -21.93
N ALA A 29 -20.45 5.38 -21.16
CA ALA A 29 -20.61 4.19 -20.33
C ALA A 29 -21.64 4.42 -19.21
N VAL A 30 -21.60 5.57 -18.53
CA VAL A 30 -22.57 5.93 -17.49
C VAL A 30 -24.00 6.05 -18.05
N GLU A 31 -24.16 6.54 -19.27
CA GLU A 31 -25.48 6.70 -19.91
C GLU A 31 -26.07 5.37 -20.40
N ASN A 32 -25.22 4.39 -20.76
CA ASN A 32 -25.66 3.19 -21.46
C ASN A 32 -25.55 1.89 -20.66
N LEU A 33 -24.80 1.87 -19.58
CA LEU A 33 -24.74 0.72 -18.68
C LEU A 33 -25.93 0.69 -17.73
N GLU A 34 -26.35 -0.51 -17.36
CA GLU A 34 -27.45 -0.70 -16.43
C GLU A 34 -27.12 -0.17 -15.03
N ASP A 35 -28.11 0.50 -14.43
CA ASP A 35 -28.09 0.93 -13.04
C ASP A 35 -28.79 -0.14 -12.18
N ASN A 36 -28.06 -1.18 -11.83
CA ASN A 36 -28.58 -2.32 -11.08
C ASN A 36 -27.62 -2.78 -9.98
N ASP A 37 -28.17 -3.54 -9.02
CA ASP A 37 -27.46 -4.14 -7.88
C ASP A 37 -26.79 -5.46 -8.25
N ASN A 38 -26.25 -5.57 -9.42
CA ASN A 38 -25.64 -6.83 -9.83
C ASN A 38 -24.50 -7.24 -8.89
N SER A 39 -24.29 -8.54 -8.85
CA SER A 39 -23.16 -9.13 -8.16
C SER A 39 -21.86 -8.43 -8.60
N CYS A 40 -20.95 -8.23 -7.67
CA CYS A 40 -19.66 -7.54 -7.85
C CYS A 40 -18.76 -8.10 -8.98
N GLY A 41 -19.23 -9.09 -9.74
CA GLY A 41 -18.52 -9.69 -10.87
C GLY A 41 -18.88 -9.10 -12.25
N TYR A 42 -19.86 -8.20 -12.34
CA TYR A 42 -20.34 -7.65 -13.62
C TYR A 42 -20.14 -6.14 -13.71
N ILE A 43 -19.89 -5.67 -14.92
CA ILE A 43 -19.73 -4.23 -15.19
C ILE A 43 -21.11 -3.57 -15.27
N ASN A 44 -21.31 -2.52 -14.49
CA ASN A 44 -22.53 -1.71 -14.43
C ASN A 44 -22.20 -0.21 -14.41
N GLN A 45 -23.22 0.62 -14.27
CA GLN A 45 -23.09 2.07 -14.21
C GLN A 45 -22.19 2.54 -13.05
N ASP A 46 -22.27 1.90 -11.88
CA ASP A 46 -21.46 2.28 -10.71
C ASP A 46 -19.97 2.07 -10.94
N MET A 47 -19.60 1.05 -11.69
CA MET A 47 -18.19 0.83 -12.06
C MET A 47 -17.68 1.87 -13.04
N ALA A 48 -18.52 2.33 -13.98
CA ALA A 48 -18.17 3.43 -14.88
C ALA A 48 -17.98 4.74 -14.09
N LEU A 49 -18.88 5.04 -13.16
CA LEU A 49 -18.77 6.18 -12.25
C LEU A 49 -17.53 6.09 -11.35
N PHE A 50 -17.23 4.89 -10.83
CA PHE A 50 -16.04 4.67 -10.00
C PHE A 50 -14.75 4.96 -10.78
N LEU A 51 -14.62 4.38 -11.98
CA LEU A 51 -13.47 4.64 -12.85
C LEU A 51 -13.36 6.11 -13.23
N LYS A 52 -14.49 6.76 -13.56
CA LYS A 52 -14.52 8.20 -13.82
C LYS A 52 -14.02 9.00 -12.63
N SER A 53 -14.47 8.66 -11.42
CA SER A 53 -14.04 9.36 -10.19
C SER A 53 -12.54 9.19 -9.94
N ARG A 54 -12.00 7.98 -10.06
CA ARG A 54 -10.56 7.67 -9.90
C ARG A 54 -9.72 8.38 -10.97
N PHE A 55 -10.14 8.31 -12.23
CA PHE A 55 -9.45 8.97 -13.33
C PHE A 55 -9.42 10.49 -13.16
N CYS A 56 -10.56 11.08 -12.80
CA CYS A 56 -10.66 12.52 -12.60
C CYS A 56 -9.87 12.99 -11.38
N LEU A 57 -9.79 12.20 -10.29
CA LEU A 57 -8.89 12.50 -9.16
C LEU A 57 -7.43 12.51 -9.62
N PHE A 58 -7.03 11.48 -10.38
CA PHE A 58 -5.68 11.40 -10.93
C PHE A 58 -5.38 12.63 -11.80
N GLU A 59 -6.20 12.91 -12.79
CA GLU A 59 -5.97 14.00 -13.73
C GLU A 59 -6.00 15.38 -13.05
N GLY A 60 -6.94 15.60 -12.13
CA GLY A 60 -7.04 16.85 -11.38
C GLY A 60 -5.81 17.13 -10.53
N THR A 61 -5.38 16.15 -9.75
CA THR A 61 -4.16 16.29 -8.92
C THR A 61 -2.90 16.34 -9.76
N PHE A 62 -2.81 15.54 -10.85
CA PHE A 62 -1.68 15.59 -11.77
C PHE A 62 -1.54 16.99 -12.39
N ARG A 63 -2.62 17.62 -12.86
CA ARG A 63 -2.59 18.98 -13.38
C ARG A 63 -2.24 20.03 -12.32
N LYS A 64 -2.71 19.83 -11.09
CA LYS A 64 -2.45 20.75 -9.98
C LYS A 64 -0.98 20.78 -9.59
N TYR A 65 -0.34 19.63 -9.50
CA TYR A 65 1.02 19.51 -8.96
C TYR A 65 2.11 19.50 -10.03
N HIS A 66 1.83 19.09 -11.26
CA HIS A 66 2.77 19.10 -12.39
C HIS A 66 2.71 20.42 -13.12
N THR A 67 3.19 21.47 -12.47
CA THR A 67 3.13 22.86 -12.96
C THR A 67 3.84 23.07 -14.29
N GLU A 68 4.83 22.24 -14.64
CA GLU A 68 5.53 22.24 -15.93
C GLU A 68 4.62 21.97 -17.14
N LEU A 69 3.43 21.38 -16.90
CA LEU A 69 2.44 21.14 -17.95
C LEU A 69 1.61 22.35 -18.30
N ASN A 70 1.62 23.39 -17.47
CA ASN A 70 0.77 24.59 -17.60
C ASN A 70 -0.74 24.29 -17.69
N LEU A 71 -1.21 23.22 -17.01
CA LEU A 71 -2.62 22.77 -17.00
C LEU A 71 -3.33 23.04 -15.67
N GLY A 72 -2.67 23.68 -14.72
CA GLY A 72 -3.19 23.90 -13.35
C GLY A 72 -4.53 24.62 -13.29
N SER A 73 -4.80 25.55 -14.22
CA SER A 73 -6.07 26.28 -14.28
C SER A 73 -7.30 25.40 -14.57
N THR A 74 -7.09 24.19 -15.06
CA THR A 74 -8.14 23.21 -15.34
C THR A 74 -8.23 22.10 -14.29
N ALA A 75 -7.37 22.11 -13.27
CA ALA A 75 -7.33 21.08 -12.24
C ALA A 75 -8.66 20.94 -11.48
N SER A 76 -9.25 22.06 -11.07
CA SER A 76 -10.52 22.07 -10.30
C SER A 76 -11.65 21.40 -11.06
N LYS A 77 -11.77 21.59 -12.38
CA LYS A 77 -12.78 20.90 -13.21
C LYS A 77 -12.74 19.38 -12.98
N PHE A 78 -11.56 18.77 -12.99
CA PHE A 78 -11.43 17.34 -12.82
C PHE A 78 -11.67 16.89 -11.38
N LEU A 79 -11.24 17.69 -10.40
CA LEU A 79 -11.52 17.40 -8.98
C LEU A 79 -13.03 17.47 -8.69
N GLU A 80 -13.74 18.42 -9.26
CA GLU A 80 -15.20 18.51 -9.17
C GLU A 80 -15.87 17.28 -9.81
N MET A 81 -15.45 16.89 -11.02
CA MET A 81 -15.96 15.68 -11.68
C MET A 81 -15.68 14.41 -10.86
N SER A 82 -14.52 14.34 -10.21
CA SER A 82 -14.18 13.23 -9.31
C SER A 82 -15.10 13.16 -8.10
N ARG A 83 -15.25 14.29 -7.40
CA ARG A 83 -16.15 14.46 -6.26
C ARG A 83 -17.58 14.05 -6.63
N ASP A 84 -18.09 14.58 -7.73
CA ASP A 84 -19.48 14.39 -8.14
C ASP A 84 -19.76 12.96 -8.57
N ALA A 85 -18.86 12.31 -9.31
CA ALA A 85 -19.00 10.92 -9.69
C ALA A 85 -18.95 9.99 -8.46
N ALA A 86 -18.06 10.25 -7.50
CA ALA A 86 -18.02 9.49 -6.25
C ALA A 86 -19.29 9.69 -5.43
N ARG A 87 -19.78 10.94 -5.32
CA ARG A 87 -21.00 11.27 -4.58
C ARG A 87 -22.24 10.61 -5.15
N LEU A 88 -22.34 10.48 -6.48
CA LEU A 88 -23.44 9.77 -7.12
C LEU A 88 -23.54 8.30 -6.66
N ILE A 89 -22.41 7.60 -6.54
CA ILE A 89 -22.40 6.22 -6.03
C ILE A 89 -22.77 6.20 -4.55
N MET A 90 -22.19 7.09 -3.73
CA MET A 90 -22.48 7.18 -2.29
C MET A 90 -23.98 7.42 -2.02
N ASN A 91 -24.63 8.25 -2.83
CA ASN A 91 -26.05 8.58 -2.66
C ASN A 91 -27.01 7.42 -3.01
N LYS A 92 -26.53 6.39 -3.70
CA LYS A 92 -27.36 5.21 -4.03
C LYS A 92 -27.56 4.29 -2.82
N ASP A 93 -26.75 4.44 -1.77
CA ASP A 93 -26.82 3.64 -0.52
C ASP A 93 -26.78 2.11 -0.74
N ARG A 94 -26.04 1.69 -1.77
CA ARG A 94 -25.86 0.28 -2.15
C ARG A 94 -24.62 -0.34 -1.55
N TYR A 95 -23.63 0.48 -1.25
CA TYR A 95 -22.34 0.04 -0.79
C TYR A 95 -22.07 0.54 0.61
N HIS A 96 -21.60 -0.37 1.47
CA HIS A 96 -21.28 -0.09 2.86
C HIS A 96 -19.93 -0.70 3.21
N LEU A 97 -19.23 -0.13 4.16
CA LEU A 97 -17.98 -0.71 4.64
C LEU A 97 -18.24 -2.08 5.27
N PHE A 98 -17.45 -3.05 4.90
CA PHE A 98 -17.54 -4.40 5.44
C PHE A 98 -17.29 -4.40 6.96
N LYS A 99 -18.19 -5.02 7.72
CA LYS A 99 -18.13 -5.14 9.18
C LYS A 99 -18.30 -6.60 9.60
N ASN A 100 -17.64 -6.98 10.68
CA ASN A 100 -17.84 -8.27 11.32
C ASN A 100 -17.86 -8.11 12.85
N ALA A 101 -18.26 -9.17 13.56
CA ALA A 101 -18.35 -9.18 15.01
C ALA A 101 -16.98 -9.43 15.69
N SER A 102 -15.98 -9.92 14.98
CA SER A 102 -14.66 -10.29 15.52
C SER A 102 -13.70 -9.12 15.66
N GLY A 103 -14.00 -7.96 15.06
CA GLY A 103 -13.16 -6.76 15.14
C GLY A 103 -11.93 -6.79 14.23
N ASP A 104 -11.89 -7.70 13.27
CA ASP A 104 -10.84 -7.87 12.26
C ASP A 104 -11.38 -7.68 10.82
N ALA A 105 -12.45 -6.91 10.69
CA ALA A 105 -13.17 -6.70 9.43
C ALA A 105 -12.25 -6.24 8.29
N TYR A 106 -11.26 -5.41 8.58
CA TYR A 106 -10.31 -4.95 7.57
C TYR A 106 -9.49 -6.11 6.99
N TRP A 107 -8.99 -7.03 7.81
CA TRP A 107 -8.28 -8.21 7.33
C TRP A 107 -9.20 -9.20 6.64
N GLN A 108 -10.37 -9.48 7.24
CA GLN A 108 -11.36 -10.42 6.72
C GLN A 108 -11.82 -10.06 5.30
N LEU A 109 -11.95 -8.76 4.99
CA LEU A 109 -12.28 -8.29 3.65
C LEU A 109 -11.32 -8.86 2.58
N PHE A 110 -10.02 -8.97 2.89
CA PHE A 110 -9.00 -9.37 1.93
C PHE A 110 -8.69 -10.86 1.89
N VAL A 111 -9.37 -11.65 2.70
CA VAL A 111 -9.22 -13.12 2.75
C VAL A 111 -10.50 -13.86 2.43
N GLN A 112 -11.50 -13.18 1.90
CA GLN A 112 -12.75 -13.80 1.45
C GLN A 112 -12.53 -14.72 0.25
N LYS A 113 -13.36 -15.79 0.20
CA LYS A 113 -13.32 -16.80 -0.86
C LYS A 113 -14.59 -16.70 -1.70
N GLY A 114 -14.43 -16.67 -2.99
CA GLY A 114 -15.51 -16.89 -3.94
C GLY A 114 -16.79 -16.08 -3.72
N THR A 115 -17.84 -16.48 -4.42
CA THR A 115 -19.12 -15.77 -4.40
C THR A 115 -19.90 -15.91 -3.10
N PRO A 116 -19.94 -17.06 -2.42
CA PRO A 116 -20.74 -17.21 -1.20
C PRO A 116 -20.32 -16.28 -0.06
N GLU A 117 -19.03 -16.01 0.07
CA GLU A 117 -18.51 -15.10 1.10
C GLU A 117 -18.66 -13.63 0.72
N LEU A 118 -18.82 -13.35 -0.58
CA LEU A 118 -19.14 -12.03 -1.08
C LEU A 118 -20.62 -11.71 -0.92
N GLU A 119 -21.49 -12.71 -0.82
CA GLU A 119 -22.87 -12.50 -0.43
C GLU A 119 -22.91 -11.89 0.97
N GLY A 120 -23.34 -10.63 1.07
CA GLY A 120 -23.30 -9.84 2.31
C GLY A 120 -22.07 -8.95 2.46
N ASN A 121 -21.11 -8.99 1.54
CA ASN A 121 -20.06 -8.00 1.47
C ASN A 121 -20.47 -6.83 0.57
N GLU A 122 -21.00 -5.80 1.19
CA GLU A 122 -21.48 -4.58 0.53
C GLU A 122 -20.34 -3.58 0.22
N GLU A 123 -19.10 -3.88 0.62
CA GLU A 123 -17.95 -3.00 0.31
C GLU A 123 -17.40 -3.22 -1.09
N THR A 124 -17.55 -4.42 -1.64
CA THR A 124 -16.97 -4.76 -2.94
C THR A 124 -17.84 -4.28 -4.08
N ILE A 125 -17.32 -3.35 -4.88
CA ILE A 125 -17.99 -2.82 -6.08
C ILE A 125 -17.68 -3.68 -7.30
N LEU A 126 -16.41 -4.06 -7.49
CA LEU A 126 -15.97 -4.99 -8.54
C LEU A 126 -14.90 -5.92 -7.98
N ALA A 127 -15.09 -7.21 -8.22
CA ALA A 127 -14.12 -8.22 -7.84
C ALA A 127 -13.81 -9.20 -8.98
N ARG A 128 -12.62 -9.75 -8.92
CA ARG A 128 -12.27 -10.96 -9.65
C ARG A 128 -12.46 -12.16 -8.71
N VAL A 129 -13.46 -12.98 -9.00
CA VAL A 129 -13.76 -14.19 -8.25
C VAL A 129 -12.99 -15.37 -8.83
N TYR A 130 -12.48 -16.22 -7.95
CA TYR A 130 -11.73 -17.42 -8.31
C TYR A 130 -12.43 -18.65 -7.73
N ASP A 131 -12.51 -19.72 -8.51
CA ASP A 131 -13.20 -20.98 -8.14
C ASP A 131 -12.23 -22.13 -7.83
N GLY A 132 -10.92 -21.92 -8.01
CA GLY A 132 -9.88 -22.91 -7.74
C GLY A 132 -9.88 -24.13 -8.70
N VAL A 133 -10.82 -24.17 -9.64
CA VAL A 133 -10.95 -25.28 -10.62
C VAL A 133 -10.63 -24.80 -12.02
N LYS A 134 -11.38 -23.83 -12.52
CA LYS A 134 -11.17 -23.22 -13.84
C LYS A 134 -10.27 -22.02 -13.75
N LEU A 135 -10.35 -21.29 -12.67
CA LEU A 135 -9.63 -20.07 -12.41
C LEU A 135 -9.13 -20.05 -10.98
N GLY A 136 -7.83 -20.00 -10.84
CA GLY A 136 -7.15 -19.86 -9.56
C GLY A 136 -5.95 -18.94 -9.68
N HIS A 137 -5.31 -18.64 -8.55
CA HIS A 137 -4.10 -17.83 -8.51
C HIS A 137 -3.15 -18.28 -7.40
N ASP A 138 -1.91 -17.78 -7.45
CA ASP A 138 -0.86 -18.13 -6.49
C ASP A 138 -0.67 -17.10 -5.36
N ASN A 139 -1.48 -16.04 -5.31
CA ASN A 139 -1.25 -14.92 -4.40
C ASN A 139 -1.13 -15.32 -2.92
N PRO A 140 -1.99 -16.16 -2.33
CA PRO A 140 -1.85 -16.53 -0.93
C PRO A 140 -0.50 -17.15 -0.61
N ARG A 141 0.02 -17.98 -1.52
CA ARG A 141 1.30 -18.62 -1.41
C ARG A 141 2.46 -17.64 -1.47
N TYR A 142 2.41 -16.65 -2.39
CA TYR A 142 3.52 -15.72 -2.58
C TYR A 142 3.51 -14.57 -1.59
N TRP A 143 2.34 -14.11 -1.17
CA TRP A 143 2.23 -12.96 -0.27
C TRP A 143 2.52 -13.31 1.19
N GLY A 144 2.14 -14.50 1.61
CA GLY A 144 2.20 -14.86 3.01
C GLY A 144 3.32 -15.81 3.40
N MET A 145 3.63 -16.80 2.56
CA MET A 145 4.34 -17.98 3.04
C MET A 145 5.50 -18.44 2.21
N ASN A 146 5.42 -18.24 0.91
CA ASN A 146 6.42 -18.85 0.06
C ASN A 146 7.45 -17.84 -0.35
N ASN A 147 8.62 -18.14 0.11
CA ASN A 147 9.79 -17.45 -0.29
C ASN A 147 10.64 -18.25 -1.24
N HIS A 148 10.10 -19.08 -2.06
CA HIS A 148 10.94 -19.66 -3.07
C HIS A 148 11.78 -18.56 -3.73
N THR A 149 12.74 -18.07 -2.95
CA THR A 149 13.91 -17.27 -3.35
C THR A 149 13.67 -15.86 -3.92
N ARG A 150 12.43 -15.35 -4.05
CA ARG A 150 12.25 -14.14 -4.84
C ARG A 150 11.43 -13.01 -4.18
N TYR A 151 10.66 -13.28 -3.12
CA TYR A 151 9.69 -12.30 -2.62
C TYR A 151 9.68 -12.18 -1.10
N CYS A 152 10.85 -12.01 -0.50
CA CYS A 152 10.98 -11.77 0.95
C CYS A 152 10.44 -10.39 1.33
N MET A 153 9.14 -10.16 1.08
CA MET A 153 8.52 -8.87 1.35
C MET A 153 8.42 -8.62 2.84
N GLY A 154 8.60 -7.37 3.21
CA GLY A 154 8.43 -6.93 4.58
C GLY A 154 8.04 -5.47 4.65
N ALA A 155 7.29 -5.12 5.68
CA ALA A 155 6.91 -3.76 5.95
C ALA A 155 8.14 -2.94 6.39
N PRO A 156 8.45 -1.80 5.78
CA PRO A 156 9.52 -0.92 6.26
C PRO A 156 9.03 -0.06 7.42
N VAL A 157 9.95 0.35 8.28
CA VAL A 157 9.67 1.26 9.41
C VAL A 157 8.95 2.53 8.96
N CYS A 158 9.37 3.14 7.85
CA CYS A 158 8.72 4.35 7.32
C CYS A 158 7.26 4.13 6.89
N MET A 159 6.81 2.89 6.74
CA MET A 159 5.41 2.54 6.55
C MET A 159 4.70 2.41 7.90
N LEU A 160 5.31 1.72 8.87
CA LEU A 160 4.73 1.56 10.21
C LEU A 160 4.51 2.91 10.89
N GLU A 161 5.39 3.87 10.65
CA GLU A 161 5.30 5.23 11.20
C GLU A 161 4.14 6.07 10.65
N GLU A 162 3.52 5.64 9.55
CA GLU A 162 2.31 6.28 9.02
C GLU A 162 1.04 5.85 9.79
N TYR A 163 1.04 4.67 10.40
CA TYR A 163 -0.06 4.28 11.27
C TYR A 163 -0.07 5.13 12.53
N LEU A 164 -1.22 5.71 12.87
CA LEU A 164 -1.41 6.49 14.08
C LEU A 164 -1.35 5.59 15.33
N CYS A 165 -1.32 6.19 16.51
CA CYS A 165 -1.67 5.50 17.73
C CYS A 165 -3.19 5.38 17.87
N GLU A 166 -3.69 4.56 18.82
CA GLU A 166 -5.12 4.35 19.07
C GLU A 166 -5.86 5.66 19.40
N ASP A 167 -5.15 6.67 19.92
CA ASP A 167 -5.70 7.98 20.23
C ASP A 167 -5.84 8.90 18.98
N GLY A 168 -5.54 8.41 17.79
CA GLY A 168 -5.62 9.13 16.53
C GLY A 168 -4.48 10.12 16.29
N ARG A 169 -3.44 10.13 17.12
CA ARG A 169 -2.24 10.96 16.93
C ARG A 169 -1.07 10.13 16.40
N PRO A 170 -0.11 10.75 15.67
CA PRO A 170 1.09 10.06 15.21
C PRO A 170 2.00 9.66 16.39
N ILE A 171 3.04 8.89 16.08
CA ILE A 171 4.06 8.50 17.08
C ILE A 171 4.91 9.68 17.54
N TYR A 172 5.03 10.73 16.73
CA TYR A 172 5.73 11.98 17.07
C TYR A 172 4.74 13.14 17.02
N ILE A 173 4.46 13.72 18.19
CA ILE A 173 3.39 14.70 18.39
C ILE A 173 3.87 16.14 18.57
N GLY A 174 5.19 16.35 18.68
CA GLY A 174 5.80 17.65 18.86
C GLY A 174 7.31 17.62 18.64
N GLY A 175 7.97 18.76 18.86
CA GLY A 175 9.42 18.85 18.71
C GLY A 175 9.89 19.00 17.25
N SER A 176 11.14 18.60 16.99
CA SER A 176 11.80 18.68 15.68
C SER A 176 12.75 17.52 15.48
N GLU A 177 13.31 17.38 14.29
CA GLU A 177 14.29 16.35 13.97
C GLU A 177 15.43 16.30 15.01
N GLY A 178 15.71 15.08 15.51
CA GLY A 178 16.65 14.82 16.57
C GLY A 178 16.11 15.02 18.01
N ASN A 179 14.93 15.62 18.17
CA ASN A 179 14.30 15.84 19.47
C ASN A 179 12.77 15.89 19.38
N TYR A 180 12.19 14.83 18.80
CA TYR A 180 10.72 14.71 18.72
C TYR A 180 10.12 14.38 20.09
N GLU A 181 8.98 15.00 20.40
CA GLU A 181 8.10 14.59 21.47
C GLU A 181 7.33 13.33 21.04
N VAL A 182 7.50 12.25 21.79
CA VAL A 182 6.92 10.93 21.49
C VAL A 182 5.52 10.83 22.10
N ASN A 183 4.58 10.28 21.34
CA ASN A 183 3.25 9.95 21.84
C ASN A 183 3.36 8.94 23.00
N PRO A 184 2.75 9.19 24.17
CA PRO A 184 2.85 8.29 25.32
C PRO A 184 2.32 6.86 25.07
N LEU A 185 1.48 6.67 24.07
CA LEU A 185 0.98 5.33 23.67
C LEU A 185 2.00 4.54 22.86
N PHE A 186 2.92 5.21 22.18
CA PHE A 186 3.96 4.55 21.40
C PHE A 186 5.06 4.01 22.34
N LYS A 187 5.32 2.73 22.26
CA LYS A 187 6.24 2.03 23.16
C LYS A 187 7.71 2.07 22.72
N GLY A 188 8.00 2.74 21.59
CA GLY A 188 9.37 2.81 21.06
C GLY A 188 9.79 1.52 20.35
N TYR A 189 11.05 1.48 19.93
CA TYR A 189 11.64 0.38 19.17
C TYR A 189 12.61 -0.49 19.97
N ASP A 190 12.79 -0.21 21.28
CA ASP A 190 13.82 -0.86 22.10
C ASP A 190 13.32 -2.14 22.78
N GLY A 191 12.06 -2.47 22.65
CA GLY A 191 11.46 -3.72 23.14
C GLY A 191 11.46 -4.84 22.09
N MET A 192 10.73 -5.91 22.38
CA MET A 192 10.63 -7.05 21.44
C MET A 192 9.85 -6.68 20.18
N TRP A 193 8.61 -6.24 20.30
CA TRP A 193 7.74 -5.79 19.20
C TRP A 193 6.67 -4.81 19.68
N GLU A 194 6.90 -4.17 20.81
CA GLU A 194 5.95 -3.25 21.44
C GLU A 194 5.70 -1.99 20.59
N GLU A 195 6.55 -1.72 19.60
CA GLU A 195 6.32 -0.69 18.59
C GLU A 195 5.05 -0.91 17.76
N LEU A 196 4.51 -2.13 17.80
CA LEU A 196 3.25 -2.50 17.13
C LEU A 196 2.02 -2.35 18.04
N ASP A 197 2.22 -2.11 19.35
CA ASP A 197 1.14 -1.98 20.33
C ASP A 197 0.56 -0.57 20.37
N ASN A 198 -0.72 -0.47 20.79
CA ASN A 198 -1.45 0.78 20.95
C ASN A 198 -1.49 1.65 19.68
N ARG A 199 -1.48 0.99 18.53
CA ARG A 199 -1.47 1.61 17.21
C ARG A 199 -2.83 1.49 16.53
N ASP A 200 -2.99 2.20 15.43
CA ASP A 200 -4.11 2.04 14.51
C ASP A 200 -4.48 0.55 14.38
N PRO A 201 -5.73 0.17 14.63
CA PRO A 201 -6.14 -1.24 14.60
C PRO A 201 -5.84 -1.97 13.29
N ARG A 202 -5.69 -1.23 12.17
CA ARG A 202 -5.29 -1.81 10.88
C ARG A 202 -3.84 -2.28 10.86
N LEU A 203 -2.97 -1.75 11.73
CA LEU A 203 -1.57 -2.18 11.74
C LEU A 203 -1.47 -3.68 12.05
N LYS A 204 -2.14 -4.16 13.10
CA LYS A 204 -2.17 -5.58 13.47
C LYS A 204 -2.94 -6.46 12.45
N GLN A 205 -3.76 -5.86 11.60
CA GLN A 205 -4.48 -6.53 10.50
C GLN A 205 -3.69 -6.49 9.18
N THR A 206 -2.58 -5.77 9.14
CA THR A 206 -1.69 -5.65 7.97
C THR A 206 -0.35 -6.33 8.20
N VAL A 207 0.19 -6.22 9.41
CA VAL A 207 1.52 -6.72 9.80
C VAL A 207 1.36 -7.67 10.97
N CYS A 208 1.97 -8.84 10.84
CA CYS A 208 2.02 -9.83 11.91
C CYS A 208 2.84 -9.31 13.08
N LYS A 209 2.25 -9.24 14.28
CA LYS A 209 3.02 -9.12 15.50
C LYS A 209 3.51 -10.52 15.89
N PRO A 210 4.82 -10.74 15.95
CA PRO A 210 5.34 -12.03 16.36
C PRO A 210 4.82 -12.41 17.75
N GLY A 211 4.43 -13.66 17.92
CA GLY A 211 3.92 -14.17 19.18
C GLY A 211 2.40 -14.08 19.36
N GLU A 212 1.68 -13.30 18.57
CA GLU A 212 0.21 -13.17 18.71
C GLU A 212 -0.58 -14.12 17.79
N TYR A 213 -0.01 -14.54 16.69
CA TYR A 213 -0.64 -15.50 15.80
C TYR A 213 -0.18 -16.92 16.15
N ALA A 214 -0.99 -17.64 16.92
CA ALA A 214 -0.86 -19.08 17.05
C ALA A 214 -1.09 -19.71 15.66
N SER A 215 -0.13 -20.51 15.23
CA SER A 215 -0.17 -21.35 14.03
C SER A 215 -1.20 -21.01 12.96
N ILE A 216 -0.96 -19.98 12.23
CA ILE A 216 -1.57 -19.83 10.93
C ILE A 216 -1.07 -20.98 10.01
N PHE A 217 -0.19 -21.80 10.50
CA PHE A 217 0.46 -22.92 9.84
C PHE A 217 0.44 -24.14 10.73
N ASP A 218 -0.70 -24.76 10.85
CA ASP A 218 -0.77 -26.15 11.21
C ASP A 218 -0.39 -26.94 9.94
N MET A 219 0.89 -27.06 9.73
CA MET A 219 1.46 -27.88 8.68
C MET A 219 2.03 -29.11 9.35
N ASP A 220 1.37 -30.22 9.12
CA ASP A 220 1.67 -31.53 9.72
C ASP A 220 3.14 -31.99 9.67
N ASP A 221 4.04 -31.26 8.98
CA ASP A 221 5.42 -31.73 8.85
C ASP A 221 6.49 -30.67 8.63
N ASN A 222 6.18 -29.38 8.64
CA ASN A 222 7.18 -28.38 8.32
C ASN A 222 7.01 -27.10 9.14
N THR A 223 7.46 -27.16 10.33
CA THR A 223 7.75 -26.07 11.23
C THR A 223 8.81 -25.15 10.64
N TYR A 224 8.39 -24.26 9.76
CA TYR A 224 9.26 -23.22 9.20
C TYR A 224 9.14 -21.88 9.95
N GLY A 225 8.69 -21.92 11.16
CA GLY A 225 8.72 -20.85 12.12
C GLY A 225 9.49 -21.28 13.35
N LEU A 226 9.85 -20.35 14.21
CA LEU A 226 10.38 -20.65 15.51
C LEU A 226 9.22 -21.12 16.39
N GLU A 227 9.00 -22.44 16.42
CA GLU A 227 8.00 -23.03 17.30
C GLU A 227 8.61 -23.42 18.65
N GLU A 228 8.32 -22.67 19.69
CA GLU A 228 8.35 -23.24 21.04
C GLU A 228 6.93 -23.47 21.60
N THR A 229 5.88 -22.83 21.00
CA THR A 229 4.54 -22.85 21.60
C THR A 229 3.41 -22.71 20.58
N GLY A 230 3.61 -23.04 19.31
CA GLY A 230 2.63 -22.73 18.25
C GLY A 230 2.59 -21.25 17.86
N VAL A 231 3.62 -20.50 18.18
CA VAL A 231 3.74 -19.08 17.91
C VAL A 231 4.71 -18.84 16.76
N ILE A 232 4.28 -18.07 15.76
CA ILE A 232 5.10 -17.81 14.59
C ILE A 232 5.92 -16.53 14.76
N TYR A 233 7.22 -16.67 14.56
CA TYR A 233 8.13 -15.54 14.45
C TYR A 233 8.55 -15.39 12.99
N PRO A 234 8.33 -14.25 12.34
CA PRO A 234 8.82 -14.02 10.99
C PRO A 234 10.33 -14.17 10.96
N MET A 235 10.82 -15.09 10.16
CA MET A 235 12.27 -15.23 9.98
C MET A 235 12.83 -14.03 9.21
N ILE A 236 13.95 -13.51 9.70
CA ILE A 236 14.69 -12.48 9.01
C ILE A 236 15.60 -13.14 7.99
N THR A 237 15.53 -12.66 6.75
CA THR A 237 16.49 -13.03 5.72
C THR A 237 17.35 -11.86 5.33
N TYR A 238 18.53 -12.15 4.83
CA TYR A 238 19.42 -11.16 4.24
C TYR A 238 19.53 -11.40 2.73
N ALA A 239 19.55 -10.33 1.98
CA ALA A 239 19.83 -10.39 0.56
C ALA A 239 21.34 -10.45 0.37
N THR A 240 21.88 -11.61 0.08
CA THR A 240 23.27 -11.74 -0.37
C THR A 240 23.36 -11.47 -1.86
N GLY A 241 24.27 -10.60 -2.26
CA GLY A 241 24.58 -10.41 -3.67
C GLY A 241 25.07 -11.71 -4.29
N GLY A 242 24.27 -12.34 -5.16
CA GLY A 242 24.66 -13.46 -6.00
C GLY A 242 24.61 -14.86 -5.40
N GLY A 243 24.30 -15.05 -4.13
CA GLY A 243 24.06 -16.36 -3.51
C GLY A 243 22.58 -16.63 -3.37
N SER A 244 22.15 -17.89 -3.57
CA SER A 244 20.77 -18.29 -3.32
C SER A 244 20.38 -17.89 -1.89
N PRO A 245 19.41 -17.00 -1.68
CA PRO A 245 18.94 -16.70 -0.34
C PRO A 245 18.40 -17.99 0.28
N MET A 246 18.57 -18.11 1.59
CA MET A 246 18.16 -19.31 2.28
C MET A 246 16.68 -19.62 2.05
N LYS A 247 16.41 -20.88 1.79
CA LYS A 247 15.09 -21.43 1.49
C LYS A 247 14.22 -21.49 2.74
N HIS A 248 13.79 -20.34 3.27
CA HIS A 248 12.88 -20.31 4.40
C HIS A 248 11.55 -19.67 4.03
N TYR A 249 10.50 -20.43 4.18
CA TYR A 249 9.15 -20.07 3.76
C TYR A 249 8.52 -18.88 4.51
N ASN A 250 9.15 -18.35 5.55
CA ASN A 250 8.60 -17.28 6.38
C ASN A 250 9.52 -16.06 6.50
N SER A 251 10.48 -15.92 5.61
CA SER A 251 11.48 -14.87 5.75
C SER A 251 11.00 -13.53 5.24
N THR A 252 11.50 -12.47 5.88
CA THR A 252 11.28 -11.08 5.50
C THR A 252 12.60 -10.32 5.56
N VAL A 253 12.82 -9.40 4.63
CA VAL A 253 14.03 -8.56 4.62
C VAL A 253 13.99 -7.42 5.64
N THR A 254 12.82 -7.18 6.25
CA THR A 254 12.64 -6.09 7.22
C THR A 254 12.35 -6.57 8.64
N GLY A 255 12.08 -7.84 8.84
CA GLY A 255 11.61 -8.37 10.12
C GLY A 255 10.11 -8.20 10.37
N TYR A 256 9.41 -7.38 9.58
CA TYR A 256 7.96 -7.16 9.69
C TYR A 256 7.25 -7.82 8.54
N ARG A 257 6.44 -8.82 8.82
CA ARG A 257 5.74 -9.61 7.82
C ARG A 257 4.34 -9.09 7.57
N PHE A 258 3.93 -9.03 6.31
CA PHE A 258 2.56 -8.74 5.93
C PHE A 258 1.64 -9.94 6.13
N ILE A 259 0.40 -9.66 6.62
CA ILE A 259 -0.68 -10.64 6.75
C ILE A 259 -1.95 -10.21 6.02
N LYS A 260 -2.02 -8.99 5.54
CA LYS A 260 -3.17 -8.47 4.80
C LYS A 260 -3.48 -9.37 3.61
N HIS A 261 -3.82 -9.89 2.94
CA HIS A 261 -4.08 -10.83 1.83
C HIS A 261 -3.65 -12.26 2.12
N TRP A 262 -3.30 -12.57 3.36
CA TRP A 262 -2.86 -13.91 3.67
C TRP A 262 -3.97 -14.73 4.28
N MET A 263 -4.31 -15.85 3.58
CA MET A 263 -5.29 -16.82 4.04
C MET A 263 -4.62 -17.93 4.83
N PRO A 264 -5.09 -18.24 6.04
CA PRO A 264 -4.56 -19.32 6.86
C PRO A 264 -4.98 -20.71 6.40
N ASP A 265 -5.55 -20.86 5.22
CA ASP A 265 -6.05 -22.13 4.70
C ASP A 265 -4.99 -22.80 3.83
N TYR A 266 -4.46 -23.94 4.32
CA TYR A 266 -3.44 -24.73 3.66
C TYR A 266 -3.81 -25.13 2.22
N ALA A 267 -5.05 -25.55 1.98
CA ALA A 267 -5.52 -25.97 0.67
C ALA A 267 -5.38 -24.87 -0.41
N ASN A 268 -5.38 -23.60 0.00
CA ASN A 268 -5.26 -22.48 -0.91
C ASN A 268 -3.83 -22.10 -1.27
N TRP A 269 -2.84 -22.58 -0.54
CA TRP A 269 -1.45 -22.21 -0.82
C TRP A 269 -0.57 -23.36 -1.28
N GLU A 270 -0.92 -24.62 -0.99
CA GLU A 270 -0.11 -25.77 -1.41
C GLU A 270 -0.19 -26.03 -2.92
N ALA A 271 -1.33 -25.80 -3.51
CA ALA A 271 -1.61 -26.20 -4.87
C ALA A 271 -1.68 -25.01 -5.82
N ASN A 272 -0.67 -24.84 -6.63
CA ASN A 272 -0.60 -23.90 -7.73
C ASN A 272 -1.40 -24.42 -8.96
N PRO A 273 -2.33 -23.68 -9.57
CA PRO A 273 -2.91 -22.38 -9.21
C PRO A 273 -4.33 -22.54 -8.58
N LYS A 274 -4.42 -22.88 -7.29
CA LYS A 274 -5.69 -23.19 -6.63
C LYS A 274 -6.15 -22.13 -5.63
N GLY A 275 -5.46 -21.01 -5.49
CA GLY A 275 -5.92 -19.91 -4.64
C GLY A 275 -7.30 -19.43 -5.10
N VAL A 276 -8.24 -19.38 -4.16
CA VAL A 276 -9.64 -18.97 -4.39
C VAL A 276 -9.97 -17.61 -3.78
N GLN A 277 -8.97 -16.98 -3.18
CA GLN A 277 -9.14 -15.67 -2.57
C GLN A 277 -9.57 -14.64 -3.61
N THR A 278 -10.67 -13.96 -3.32
CA THR A 278 -11.24 -12.95 -4.20
C THR A 278 -10.36 -11.70 -4.25
N ALA A 279 -10.10 -11.20 -5.44
CA ALA A 279 -9.37 -9.95 -5.64
C ALA A 279 -10.36 -8.78 -5.81
N HIS A 280 -10.37 -7.84 -4.86
CA HIS A 280 -11.15 -6.62 -4.94
C HIS A 280 -10.50 -5.65 -5.92
N MET A 281 -11.15 -5.34 -7.02
CA MET A 281 -10.67 -4.37 -8.03
C MET A 281 -11.14 -2.96 -7.68
N PHE A 282 -12.40 -2.82 -7.25
CA PHE A 282 -12.98 -1.58 -6.78
C PHE A 282 -13.75 -1.86 -5.49
N ARG A 283 -13.55 -1.02 -4.49
CA ARG A 283 -14.22 -1.13 -3.20
C ARG A 283 -14.64 0.23 -2.65
N TYR A 284 -15.68 0.20 -1.84
CA TYR A 284 -16.29 1.40 -1.28
C TYR A 284 -15.30 2.22 -0.40
N GLY A 285 -14.43 1.54 0.36
CA GLY A 285 -13.40 2.23 1.14
C GLY A 285 -12.48 3.11 0.30
N GLU A 286 -12.10 2.69 -0.92
CA GLU A 286 -11.35 3.55 -1.84
C GLU A 286 -12.20 4.71 -2.38
N LEU A 287 -13.48 4.46 -2.67
CA LEU A 287 -14.40 5.51 -3.13
C LEU A 287 -14.52 6.65 -2.11
N LEU A 288 -14.63 6.31 -0.83
CA LEU A 288 -14.68 7.28 0.27
C LEU A 288 -13.41 8.13 0.32
N LEU A 289 -12.24 7.54 0.10
CA LEU A 289 -10.97 8.23 0.04
C LEU A 289 -10.84 9.13 -1.19
N ILE A 290 -11.35 8.70 -2.34
CA ILE A 290 -11.41 9.52 -3.56
C ILE A 290 -12.26 10.76 -3.30
N TYR A 291 -13.43 10.60 -2.70
CA TYR A 291 -14.32 11.70 -2.37
C TYR A 291 -13.69 12.68 -1.38
N ALA A 292 -13.15 12.17 -0.27
CA ALA A 292 -12.52 13.00 0.76
C ALA A 292 -11.33 13.79 0.20
N GLU A 293 -10.48 13.15 -0.61
CA GLU A 293 -9.33 13.83 -1.21
C GLU A 293 -9.76 14.91 -2.21
N ALA A 294 -10.73 14.62 -3.09
CA ALA A 294 -11.24 15.60 -4.04
C ALA A 294 -11.82 16.84 -3.33
N ARG A 295 -12.60 16.64 -2.25
CA ARG A 295 -13.15 17.70 -1.41
C ARG A 295 -12.03 18.53 -0.76
N ALA A 296 -11.02 17.88 -0.21
CA ALA A 296 -9.90 18.58 0.42
C ALA A 296 -9.02 19.34 -0.59
N GLU A 297 -8.77 18.76 -1.76
CA GLU A 297 -8.01 19.41 -2.84
C GLU A 297 -8.71 20.64 -3.41
N LEU A 298 -10.06 20.67 -3.37
CA LEU A 298 -10.89 21.82 -3.71
C LEU A 298 -10.99 22.85 -2.56
N GLY A 299 -10.57 22.50 -1.33
CA GLY A 299 -10.73 23.33 -0.16
C GLY A 299 -12.15 23.39 0.39
N GLU A 300 -12.96 22.39 0.09
CA GLU A 300 -14.40 22.33 0.40
C GLU A 300 -14.77 21.29 1.46
N ILE A 301 -13.80 20.55 1.98
CA ILE A 301 -14.06 19.44 2.93
C ILE A 301 -14.69 19.97 4.22
N THR A 302 -15.69 19.25 4.72
CA THR A 302 -16.42 19.57 5.95
C THR A 302 -16.26 18.45 6.99
N ASN A 303 -16.70 18.69 8.23
CA ASN A 303 -16.72 17.66 9.26
C ASN A 303 -17.68 16.51 8.90
N GLU A 304 -18.80 16.80 8.24
CA GLU A 304 -19.73 15.79 7.75
C GLU A 304 -19.08 14.90 6.68
N ASP A 305 -18.29 15.50 5.79
CA ASP A 305 -17.50 14.72 4.82
C ASP A 305 -16.49 13.81 5.52
N LEU A 306 -15.80 14.32 6.54
CA LEU A 306 -14.85 13.51 7.34
C LEU A 306 -15.56 12.37 8.06
N ASP A 307 -16.77 12.59 8.57
CA ASP A 307 -17.54 11.58 9.28
C ASP A 307 -17.96 10.41 8.39
N ILE A 308 -18.47 10.71 7.20
CA ILE A 308 -18.92 9.69 6.26
C ILE A 308 -17.76 9.04 5.47
N THR A 309 -16.53 9.51 5.63
CA THR A 309 -15.36 8.99 4.92
C THR A 309 -14.28 8.52 5.89
N ILE A 310 -13.40 9.39 6.32
CA ILE A 310 -12.21 9.06 7.15
C ILE A 310 -12.63 8.42 8.48
N ASN A 311 -13.59 9.01 9.17
CA ASN A 311 -14.05 8.49 10.46
C ASN A 311 -14.80 7.17 10.32
N ALA A 312 -15.56 6.99 9.25
CA ALA A 312 -16.20 5.70 8.94
C ALA A 312 -15.17 4.58 8.71
N LEU A 313 -14.07 4.88 7.99
CA LEU A 313 -12.96 3.93 7.79
C LEU A 313 -12.26 3.58 9.11
N ARG A 314 -12.00 4.58 9.97
CA ARG A 314 -11.42 4.37 11.30
C ARG A 314 -12.33 3.54 12.20
N GLU A 315 -13.64 3.84 12.22
CA GLU A 315 -14.63 3.06 12.98
C GLU A 315 -14.64 1.59 12.53
N ARG A 316 -14.72 1.34 11.21
CA ARG A 316 -14.65 -0.01 10.64
C ARG A 316 -13.37 -0.74 11.03
N ALA A 317 -12.25 -0.04 11.08
CA ALA A 317 -10.95 -0.58 11.47
C ALA A 317 -10.88 -0.99 12.95
N GLY A 318 -11.77 -0.44 13.79
CA GLY A 318 -11.85 -0.75 15.21
C GLY A 318 -11.31 0.35 16.13
N TYR A 319 -11.24 1.60 15.66
CA TYR A 319 -10.96 2.73 16.57
C TYR A 319 -12.08 2.89 17.59
N ASP A 320 -11.70 3.01 18.85
CA ASP A 320 -12.63 3.28 19.96
C ASP A 320 -12.75 4.78 20.23
N PHE A 321 -13.72 5.40 19.56
CA PHE A 321 -14.00 6.83 19.73
C PHE A 321 -14.60 7.19 21.10
N ALA A 322 -15.13 6.22 21.85
CA ALA A 322 -15.59 6.44 23.22
C ALA A 322 -14.42 6.57 24.18
N LYS A 323 -13.39 5.72 24.02
CA LYS A 323 -12.15 5.77 24.77
C LYS A 323 -11.25 6.93 24.35
N TYR A 324 -11.15 7.17 23.05
CA TYR A 324 -10.29 8.17 22.45
C TYR A 324 -11.09 9.11 21.51
N PRO A 325 -11.84 10.09 22.04
CA PRO A 325 -12.67 10.98 21.20
C PRO A 325 -11.89 11.74 20.13
N ASN A 326 -10.62 12.06 20.41
CA ASN A 326 -9.75 12.76 19.47
C ASN A 326 -9.25 11.88 18.30
N ALA A 327 -9.48 10.57 18.35
CA ALA A 327 -9.23 9.68 17.21
C ALA A 327 -10.23 9.93 16.06
N ARG A 328 -11.39 10.55 16.38
CA ARG A 328 -12.32 11.08 15.38
C ARG A 328 -11.74 12.36 14.79
N LEU A 329 -11.38 12.33 13.50
CA LEU A 329 -10.80 13.47 12.80
C LEU A 329 -11.84 14.54 12.55
N THR A 330 -11.53 15.78 12.93
CA THR A 330 -12.34 16.98 12.61
C THR A 330 -11.42 18.11 12.15
N LEU A 331 -11.98 19.13 11.50
CA LEU A 331 -11.21 20.30 11.08
C LEU A 331 -10.60 21.10 12.26
N SER A 332 -11.13 20.91 13.46
CA SER A 332 -10.64 21.59 14.69
C SER A 332 -9.62 20.75 15.48
N ASN A 333 -9.45 19.46 15.18
CA ASN A 333 -8.53 18.57 15.91
C ASN A 333 -7.57 17.77 15.01
N ILE A 334 -7.13 18.38 13.92
CA ILE A 334 -6.14 17.74 13.03
C ILE A 334 -4.84 17.57 13.84
N PRO A 335 -4.33 16.34 13.99
CA PRO A 335 -3.15 16.09 14.80
C PRO A 335 -1.90 16.72 14.16
N ALA A 336 -1.00 17.28 14.98
CA ALA A 336 0.31 17.68 14.52
C ALA A 336 1.15 16.44 14.20
N ASP A 337 1.96 16.50 13.13
CA ASP A 337 2.97 15.49 12.80
C ASP A 337 4.25 16.18 12.33
N PRO A 338 5.10 16.61 13.26
CA PRO A 338 6.30 17.36 12.92
C PRO A 338 7.29 16.53 12.06
N ARG A 339 7.29 15.21 12.20
CA ARG A 339 8.14 14.33 11.38
C ARG A 339 7.67 14.30 9.92
N LEU A 340 6.40 14.04 9.70
CA LEU A 340 5.87 13.94 8.33
C LEU A 340 5.87 15.31 7.65
N ASP A 341 5.61 16.37 8.39
CA ASP A 341 5.71 17.75 7.90
C ASP A 341 7.14 18.10 7.48
N ALA A 342 8.15 17.70 8.26
CA ALA A 342 9.56 17.88 7.91
C ALA A 342 9.95 17.07 6.66
N ILE A 343 9.48 15.82 6.53
CA ILE A 343 9.69 15.00 5.34
C ILE A 343 9.06 15.66 4.11
N TYR A 344 7.83 16.15 4.22
CA TYR A 344 7.15 16.84 3.12
C TYR A 344 7.86 18.13 2.74
N ALA A 345 8.26 18.96 3.71
CA ALA A 345 9.01 20.18 3.46
C ALA A 345 10.35 19.93 2.76
N GLN A 346 11.01 18.79 3.06
CA GLN A 346 12.28 18.41 2.43
C GLN A 346 12.11 17.81 1.02
N LYS A 347 11.03 17.05 0.80
CA LYS A 347 10.90 16.21 -0.39
C LYS A 347 9.92 16.77 -1.43
N LEU A 348 9.03 17.66 -1.07
CA LEU A 348 8.03 18.21 -1.98
C LEU A 348 8.36 19.65 -2.33
N ASP A 349 8.08 20.04 -3.56
CA ASP A 349 8.30 21.38 -4.08
C ASP A 349 7.04 22.29 -3.82
N TYR A 350 6.10 21.83 -2.98
CA TYR A 350 4.86 22.50 -2.63
C TYR A 350 4.44 22.16 -1.19
N SER A 351 3.60 23.02 -0.59
CA SER A 351 3.07 22.82 0.76
C SER A 351 1.85 21.91 0.74
N VAL A 352 1.73 21.06 1.75
CA VAL A 352 0.56 20.21 2.01
C VAL A 352 -0.14 20.70 3.26
N SER A 353 -1.44 20.99 3.16
CA SER A 353 -2.21 21.41 4.33
C SER A 353 -2.35 20.27 5.35
N PRO A 354 -2.50 20.57 6.66
CA PRO A 354 -2.63 19.53 7.68
C PRO A 354 -3.77 18.54 7.39
N ILE A 355 -4.92 19.00 6.94
CA ILE A 355 -6.05 18.11 6.60
C ILE A 355 -5.72 17.21 5.40
N LEU A 356 -5.09 17.75 4.37
CA LEU A 356 -4.69 16.96 3.20
C LEU A 356 -3.60 15.96 3.56
N ARG A 357 -2.67 16.29 4.47
CA ARG A 357 -1.69 15.37 5.02
C ARG A 357 -2.37 14.16 5.67
N GLU A 358 -3.39 14.38 6.51
CA GLU A 358 -4.13 13.31 7.17
C GLU A 358 -4.93 12.44 6.18
N ILE A 359 -5.56 13.04 5.17
CA ILE A 359 -6.28 12.29 4.13
C ILE A 359 -5.30 11.44 3.30
N ARG A 360 -4.12 11.96 2.96
CA ARG A 360 -3.07 11.21 2.26
C ARG A 360 -2.50 10.08 3.13
N ARG A 361 -2.37 10.30 4.44
CA ARG A 361 -2.02 9.26 5.42
C ARG A 361 -3.09 8.18 5.47
N GLU A 362 -4.35 8.56 5.65
CA GLU A 362 -5.47 7.62 5.69
C GLU A 362 -5.52 6.77 4.43
N ARG A 363 -5.36 7.41 3.25
CA ARG A 363 -5.29 6.71 1.98
C ARG A 363 -4.12 5.71 1.95
N ARG A 364 -2.93 6.11 2.40
CA ARG A 364 -1.76 5.22 2.45
C ARG A 364 -1.98 4.01 3.36
N VAL A 365 -2.57 4.23 4.53
CA VAL A 365 -2.85 3.17 5.52
C VAL A 365 -3.96 2.25 5.00
N GLU A 366 -5.07 2.80 4.56
CA GLU A 366 -6.24 2.05 4.12
C GLU A 366 -5.97 1.20 2.88
N THR A 367 -5.26 1.75 1.89
CA THR A 367 -4.98 1.04 0.63
C THR A 367 -3.62 0.35 0.62
N MET A 368 -3.04 0.09 1.81
CA MET A 368 -1.77 -0.63 1.91
C MET A 368 -1.84 -1.98 1.18
N MET A 369 -0.82 -2.29 0.36
CA MET A 369 -0.72 -3.50 -0.47
C MET A 369 -1.82 -3.66 -1.55
N GLU A 370 -2.54 -2.60 -1.90
CA GLU A 370 -3.53 -2.63 -2.99
C GLU A 370 -3.01 -1.97 -4.29
N GLY A 371 -1.72 -1.67 -4.36
CA GLY A 371 -1.07 -1.13 -5.56
C GLY A 371 -1.20 0.38 -5.77
N MET A 372 -1.94 1.10 -4.93
CA MET A 372 -2.31 2.51 -5.16
C MET A 372 -1.17 3.51 -4.92
N ARG A 373 -0.22 3.18 -4.05
CA ARG A 373 0.80 4.15 -3.59
C ARG A 373 1.66 4.73 -4.70
N TYR A 374 2.02 3.94 -5.69
CA TYR A 374 2.85 4.42 -6.80
C TYR A 374 2.13 5.51 -7.59
N GLU A 375 0.88 5.26 -7.98
CA GLU A 375 0.07 6.23 -8.73
C GLU A 375 -0.20 7.50 -7.92
N ASP A 376 -0.45 7.38 -6.62
CA ASP A 376 -0.61 8.50 -5.71
C ASP A 376 0.64 9.41 -5.72
N LEU A 377 1.82 8.82 -5.59
CA LEU A 377 3.08 9.57 -5.63
C LEU A 377 3.34 10.22 -7.00
N MET A 378 2.92 9.57 -8.08
CA MET A 378 3.04 10.12 -9.43
C MET A 378 2.11 11.33 -9.61
N ARG A 379 0.83 11.20 -9.30
CA ARG A 379 -0.15 12.27 -9.47
C ARG A 379 0.07 13.47 -8.55
N TRP A 380 0.61 13.26 -7.34
CA TRP A 380 0.99 14.33 -6.41
C TRP A 380 2.37 14.96 -6.71
N LYS A 381 3.08 14.53 -7.74
CA LYS A 381 4.50 14.90 -7.98
C LYS A 381 5.36 14.70 -6.74
N ALA A 382 5.13 13.61 -6.04
CA ALA A 382 5.75 13.28 -4.76
C ALA A 382 6.77 12.13 -4.86
N GLY A 383 7.34 11.90 -6.04
CA GLY A 383 8.28 10.81 -6.31
C GLY A 383 9.53 10.87 -5.44
N LYS A 384 9.97 12.06 -5.02
CA LYS A 384 11.08 12.21 -4.07
C LYS A 384 10.84 11.51 -2.72
N LEU A 385 9.59 11.19 -2.35
CA LEU A 385 9.29 10.37 -1.16
C LEU A 385 9.82 8.94 -1.27
N PHE A 386 10.14 8.44 -2.47
CA PHE A 386 10.85 7.18 -2.62
C PHE A 386 12.28 7.22 -2.06
N THR A 387 12.85 8.40 -1.88
CA THR A 387 14.19 8.55 -1.29
C THR A 387 14.21 8.50 0.24
N VAL A 388 13.04 8.40 0.90
CA VAL A 388 12.98 8.09 2.32
C VAL A 388 13.58 6.70 2.54
N SER A 389 14.50 6.59 3.52
CA SER A 389 15.22 5.35 3.77
C SER A 389 14.27 4.21 4.11
N VAL A 390 14.49 3.07 3.45
CA VAL A 390 13.80 1.82 3.77
C VAL A 390 14.60 1.10 4.84
N ARG A 391 14.07 1.08 6.07
CA ARG A 391 14.66 0.41 7.21
C ARG A 391 13.73 -0.70 7.67
N GLY A 392 14.30 -1.80 8.17
CA GLY A 392 13.57 -2.86 8.84
C GLY A 392 13.47 -2.63 10.35
N MET A 393 13.08 -3.66 11.11
CA MET A 393 12.94 -3.56 12.55
C MET A 393 14.28 -3.26 13.24
N LYS A 394 14.20 -2.66 14.40
CA LYS A 394 15.37 -2.48 15.27
C LYS A 394 15.74 -3.81 15.91
N MET A 395 17.01 -4.19 15.77
CA MET A 395 17.56 -5.39 16.36
C MET A 395 18.07 -5.10 17.78
N THR A 396 17.25 -5.38 18.77
CA THR A 396 17.63 -5.28 20.19
C THR A 396 18.43 -6.52 20.63
N PRO A 397 19.16 -6.46 21.75
CA PRO A 397 19.86 -7.63 22.29
C PRO A 397 18.94 -8.85 22.47
N GLU A 398 17.71 -8.64 22.91
CA GLU A 398 16.70 -9.69 23.12
C GLU A 398 16.27 -10.32 21.80
N LYS A 399 16.02 -9.50 20.76
CA LYS A 399 15.72 -9.99 19.40
C LYS A 399 16.89 -10.77 18.83
N ILE A 400 18.12 -10.27 19.01
CA ILE A 400 19.34 -10.95 18.57
C ILE A 400 19.46 -12.31 19.27
N GLU A 401 19.25 -12.37 20.58
CA GLU A 401 19.28 -13.60 21.34
C GLU A 401 18.21 -14.59 20.87
N LEU A 402 16.95 -14.12 20.71
CA LEU A 402 15.86 -14.95 20.21
C LEU A 402 16.20 -15.56 18.86
N TYR A 403 16.55 -14.73 17.89
CA TYR A 403 16.85 -15.19 16.54
C TYR A 403 18.14 -16.03 16.45
N SER A 404 19.01 -15.97 17.41
CA SER A 404 20.24 -16.76 17.48
C SER A 404 20.04 -18.14 18.12
N LYS A 405 19.10 -18.26 19.07
CA LYS A 405 18.91 -19.49 19.87
C LYS A 405 18.05 -20.56 19.21
N ASN A 406 17.11 -20.17 18.36
CA ASN A 406 16.04 -21.06 17.96
C ASN A 406 16.35 -21.86 16.68
N ARG A 407 17.43 -22.68 16.73
CA ARG A 407 17.75 -23.60 15.65
C ARG A 407 18.10 -24.98 16.17
N ASN A 408 17.10 -25.67 16.63
CA ASN A 408 17.22 -27.09 16.98
C ASN A 408 16.91 -28.02 15.78
N ASP A 409 16.70 -27.50 14.58
CA ASP A 409 16.45 -28.30 13.40
C ASP A 409 17.76 -28.84 12.83
N GLU A 410 17.92 -30.16 12.87
CA GLU A 410 19.06 -30.89 12.32
C GLU A 410 19.32 -30.60 10.82
N THR A 411 18.25 -30.29 10.08
CA THR A 411 18.30 -29.99 8.64
C THR A 411 19.01 -28.67 8.34
N TYR A 412 19.11 -27.78 9.33
CA TYR A 412 19.66 -26.44 9.15
C TYR A 412 20.86 -26.13 10.06
N LYS A 413 21.45 -27.15 10.68
CA LYS A 413 22.66 -27.01 11.52
C LYS A 413 23.81 -26.27 10.85
N ASP A 414 23.91 -26.40 9.53
CA ASP A 414 25.00 -25.81 8.73
C ASP A 414 24.74 -24.39 8.27
N TYR A 415 23.61 -23.80 8.65
CA TYR A 415 23.25 -22.41 8.33
C TYR A 415 23.11 -21.57 9.60
N PRO A 416 24.22 -21.23 10.26
CA PRO A 416 24.15 -20.39 11.45
C PRO A 416 23.64 -19.00 11.06
N TYR A 417 22.44 -18.61 11.55
CA TYR A 417 22.11 -17.20 11.64
C TYR A 417 23.05 -16.58 12.69
N LYS A 418 24.15 -16.10 12.25
CA LYS A 418 24.83 -15.10 13.05
C LYS A 418 24.11 -13.78 12.77
N VAL A 419 23.15 -13.44 13.62
CA VAL A 419 22.73 -12.07 13.74
C VAL A 419 23.89 -11.38 14.43
N THR A 420 24.88 -10.97 13.67
CA THR A 420 25.98 -10.17 14.21
C THR A 420 25.68 -8.72 13.97
N VAL A 421 25.64 -8.00 15.03
CA VAL A 421 25.86 -6.56 15.08
C VAL A 421 27.34 -6.41 15.38
N PRO A 422 28.16 -5.78 14.54
CA PRO A 422 27.98 -4.57 13.76
C PRO A 422 28.21 -4.72 12.25
N ILE A 423 27.92 -3.66 11.52
CA ILE A 423 28.17 -3.46 10.09
C ILE A 423 29.63 -3.81 9.75
N GLY A 424 29.82 -4.76 8.81
CA GLY A 424 31.11 -4.89 8.15
C GLY A 424 31.69 -6.28 7.97
N GLU A 425 31.10 -7.37 8.48
CA GLU A 425 31.61 -8.72 8.22
C GLU A 425 30.80 -9.44 7.14
N VAL A 426 31.49 -9.98 6.15
CA VAL A 426 30.90 -10.67 5.00
C VAL A 426 30.44 -12.07 5.41
N GLY A 427 29.18 -12.38 5.16
CA GLY A 427 28.58 -13.74 5.33
C GLY A 427 27.37 -13.70 6.23
N ASN A 428 26.35 -14.44 5.94
CA ASN A 428 25.17 -14.83 6.75
C ASN A 428 24.65 -13.84 7.84
N GLN A 429 24.61 -12.53 7.59
CA GLN A 429 24.37 -11.52 8.60
C GLN A 429 23.24 -10.57 8.21
N VAL A 430 22.41 -10.23 9.20
CA VAL A 430 21.52 -9.10 9.10
C VAL A 430 22.37 -7.84 9.33
N ILE A 431 22.43 -6.95 8.36
CA ILE A 431 23.15 -5.69 8.48
C ILE A 431 22.22 -4.64 9.07
N VAL A 432 22.71 -3.92 10.07
CA VAL A 432 21.98 -2.83 10.73
C VAL A 432 22.71 -1.50 10.57
N ASP A 433 21.95 -0.40 10.64
CA ASP A 433 22.51 0.94 10.71
C ASP A 433 23.06 1.27 12.12
N ALA A 434 23.57 2.48 12.30
CA ALA A 434 24.13 2.95 13.57
C ALA A 434 23.11 2.99 14.72
N GLU A 435 21.82 3.04 14.40
CA GLU A 435 20.72 3.03 15.37
C GLU A 435 20.20 1.61 15.67
N GLY A 436 20.72 0.60 14.97
CA GLY A 436 20.36 -0.81 15.13
C GLY A 436 19.21 -1.28 14.23
N PHE A 437 18.75 -0.48 13.26
CA PHE A 437 17.70 -0.90 12.35
C PHE A 437 18.26 -1.69 11.16
N ILE A 438 17.55 -2.74 10.77
CA ILE A 438 17.91 -3.56 9.61
C ILE A 438 17.98 -2.69 8.34
N ILE A 439 19.08 -2.84 7.59
CA ILE A 439 19.23 -2.30 6.24
C ILE A 439 18.88 -3.41 5.24
N PRO A 440 17.70 -3.37 4.62
CA PRO A 440 17.35 -4.29 3.54
C PRO A 440 18.27 -4.08 2.34
N TRP A 441 18.63 -5.18 1.65
CA TRP A 441 19.48 -5.15 0.44
C TRP A 441 20.82 -4.42 0.60
N PRO A 442 21.60 -4.75 1.62
CA PRO A 442 22.83 -4.02 1.95
C PRO A 442 23.91 -4.06 0.84
N THR A 443 23.82 -5.01 -0.08
CA THR A 443 24.73 -5.19 -1.21
C THR A 443 24.20 -4.58 -2.52
N SER A 444 23.03 -3.93 -2.48
CA SER A 444 22.47 -3.30 -3.67
C SER A 444 23.30 -2.11 -4.12
N THR A 445 23.60 -2.04 -5.42
CA THR A 445 24.26 -0.89 -6.04
C THR A 445 23.31 0.25 -6.38
N THR A 446 21.99 -0.03 -6.34
CA THR A 446 20.94 0.95 -6.68
C THR A 446 20.17 1.45 -5.47
N VAL A 447 20.16 0.68 -4.38
CA VAL A 447 19.55 1.06 -3.10
C VAL A 447 20.66 1.13 -2.07
N ILE A 448 21.19 2.31 -1.85
CA ILE A 448 22.34 2.51 -0.95
C ILE A 448 21.82 2.90 0.44
N ASN A 449 22.16 2.12 1.46
CA ASN A 449 21.71 2.33 2.84
C ASN A 449 20.19 2.49 2.97
N GLY A 450 19.42 1.68 2.22
CA GLY A 450 17.97 1.77 2.20
C GLY A 450 17.40 2.94 1.37
N VAL A 451 18.24 3.81 0.81
CA VAL A 451 17.81 4.96 0.00
C VAL A 451 17.74 4.59 -1.47
N ARG A 452 16.57 4.76 -2.07
CA ARG A 452 16.33 4.55 -3.50
C ARG A 452 16.52 5.87 -4.25
N PRO A 453 17.26 5.89 -5.36
CA PRO A 453 17.41 7.12 -6.15
C PRO A 453 16.09 7.49 -6.83
N TRP A 454 15.84 8.78 -6.93
CA TRP A 454 14.71 9.32 -7.70
C TRP A 454 15.24 10.24 -8.82
N ASP A 455 14.59 10.16 -9.98
CA ASP A 455 14.83 11.05 -11.12
C ASP A 455 13.45 11.45 -11.67
N ASP A 456 13.19 12.75 -11.83
CA ASP A 456 11.90 13.31 -12.21
C ASP A 456 11.40 12.83 -13.59
N LYS A 457 12.29 12.36 -14.46
CA LYS A 457 11.84 11.70 -15.71
C LYS A 457 10.93 10.52 -15.47
N ARG A 458 10.95 9.90 -14.27
CA ARG A 458 10.11 8.77 -13.89
C ARG A 458 8.63 9.11 -13.70
N TYR A 459 8.28 10.39 -13.63
CA TYR A 459 6.87 10.80 -13.72
C TYR A 459 6.27 10.50 -15.08
N TYR A 460 7.10 10.29 -16.09
CA TYR A 460 6.71 9.93 -17.45
C TYR A 460 7.38 8.62 -17.84
N TYR A 461 6.60 7.62 -18.25
CA TYR A 461 7.16 6.37 -18.74
C TYR A 461 7.92 6.59 -20.05
N PRO A 462 9.05 5.92 -20.27
CA PRO A 462 9.74 5.97 -21.55
C PRO A 462 8.88 5.31 -22.63
N ILE A 463 8.89 5.85 -23.82
CA ILE A 463 8.42 5.14 -25.02
C ILE A 463 9.43 4.02 -25.31
N PRO A 464 8.98 2.76 -25.48
CA PRO A 464 9.88 1.67 -25.81
C PRO A 464 10.68 1.96 -27.08
N LEU A 465 11.96 1.60 -27.08
CA LEU A 465 12.87 1.88 -28.18
C LEU A 465 12.38 1.30 -29.51
N ASN A 466 11.84 0.07 -29.47
CA ASN A 466 11.31 -0.58 -30.66
C ASN A 466 10.15 0.18 -31.29
N GLU A 467 9.27 0.76 -30.48
CA GLU A 467 8.14 1.57 -30.96
C GLU A 467 8.65 2.82 -31.68
N MET A 468 9.68 3.48 -31.12
CA MET A 468 10.27 4.66 -31.74
C MET A 468 11.01 4.33 -33.04
N LEU A 469 11.63 3.15 -33.15
CA LEU A 469 12.28 2.69 -34.39
C LEU A 469 11.26 2.40 -35.49
N MET A 470 10.09 1.88 -35.11
CA MET A 470 9.00 1.56 -36.06
C MET A 470 8.20 2.79 -36.45
N ASN A 471 8.09 3.79 -35.58
CA ASN A 471 7.34 5.01 -35.81
C ASN A 471 8.21 6.26 -35.52
N PRO A 472 8.82 6.89 -36.55
CA PRO A 472 9.68 8.06 -36.39
C PRO A 472 8.96 9.33 -35.90
N GLU A 473 7.62 9.38 -35.99
CA GLU A 473 6.80 10.49 -35.47
C GLU A 473 6.68 10.49 -33.94
N LEU A 474 7.03 9.36 -33.29
CA LEU A 474 7.04 9.28 -31.83
C LEU A 474 8.22 10.07 -31.26
N LYS A 475 7.91 10.98 -30.34
CA LYS A 475 8.90 11.73 -29.54
C LYS A 475 8.96 11.15 -28.14
N GLN A 476 10.20 10.97 -27.65
CA GLN A 476 10.41 10.48 -26.30
C GLN A 476 9.87 11.45 -25.24
N ASN A 477 9.49 10.89 -24.10
CA ASN A 477 9.09 11.70 -22.95
C ASN A 477 10.27 12.48 -22.34
N PRO A 478 10.02 13.61 -21.69
CA PRO A 478 11.04 14.46 -21.11
C PRO A 478 12.03 13.69 -20.21
N GLY A 479 13.33 13.97 -20.34
CA GLY A 479 14.38 13.36 -19.54
C GLY A 479 14.84 11.97 -20.01
N TRP A 480 14.14 11.34 -20.96
CA TRP A 480 14.55 10.07 -21.57
C TRP A 480 15.27 10.30 -22.90
N LYS A 481 16.15 9.36 -23.26
CA LYS A 481 16.93 9.46 -24.50
C LYS A 481 16.00 9.33 -25.70
N ASP A 482 15.98 10.36 -26.54
CA ASP A 482 15.30 10.35 -27.83
C ASP A 482 16.28 9.84 -28.90
N ILE A 483 15.87 8.82 -29.66
CA ILE A 483 16.67 8.24 -30.75
C ILE A 483 16.31 8.79 -32.12
N ASN A 484 15.20 9.52 -32.21
CA ASN A 484 14.73 10.15 -33.44
C ASN A 484 15.17 11.62 -33.58
N ARG A 485 16.15 12.04 -32.74
CA ARG A 485 16.76 13.37 -32.76
C ARG A 485 18.24 13.31 -32.96
#